data_d7d3131e146ba0fbcb2ce229fffda5f9
#
_entry.id   d7d3131e146ba0fbcb2ce229fffda5f9
#
_cell.length_a   1.000
_cell.length_b   1.000
_cell.length_c   1.000
_cell.angle_alpha   90.00
_cell.angle_beta   90.00
_cell.angle_gamma   90.00
#
_symmetry.space_group_name_H-M   'P 1'
#
loop_
_entity.id
_entity.type
_entity.pdbx_description
1 polymer ?
#
loop_
_entity_poly.entity_id
_entity_poly.type
_entity_poly.pdbx_seq_one_letter_code
_entity_poly.pdbx_strand_id
1 'polypeptide(L)'
;IRDRDIIFGIEQKFDFIAASFVRSAEVIREIRKLLNDNGGKDIGIIAKIENAEGVENIDSIIEASDGIMVARGDLGVEIPASQVPHIQKEIIRKCNEHYTPVITATQMLDSMIRNPRPTRAEVADVANAIYDGTDAIMLSGETAAGKYPVDALKMMADIAEMTEPHLDYKVFIEHRSMDGREKISSAVALATVRTAKNPVSYTHLTLPTNSLV
;
A
#
# COMPACT_ATOMS: atom_id res chain seq x y z
N ILE A 1 10.56 -0.02 17.74
CA ILE A 1 9.75 -1.22 18.09
C ILE A 1 10.54 -1.96 19.16
N ARG A 2 9.91 -2.28 20.27
CA ARG A 2 10.57 -3.07 21.33
C ARG A 2 10.39 -4.55 21.00
N ASP A 3 11.43 -5.36 21.19
CA ASP A 3 11.40 -6.81 20.96
C ASP A 3 10.18 -7.49 21.62
N ARG A 4 9.80 -7.00 22.81
CA ARG A 4 8.61 -7.48 23.54
C ARG A 4 7.30 -7.31 22.78
N ASP A 5 7.14 -6.23 21.99
CA ASP A 5 5.92 -5.97 21.23
C ASP A 5 5.82 -6.93 20.05
N ILE A 6 6.96 -7.24 19.43
CA ILE A 6 7.04 -8.22 18.33
C ILE A 6 6.72 -9.62 18.87
N ILE A 7 7.30 -10.02 20.00
CA ILE A 7 7.04 -11.32 20.63
C ILE A 7 5.57 -11.44 20.99
N PHE A 8 4.98 -10.38 21.56
CA PHE A 8 3.54 -10.34 21.85
C PHE A 8 2.70 -10.51 20.57
N GLY A 9 3.07 -9.85 19.47
CA GLY A 9 2.40 -10.01 18.18
C GLY A 9 2.43 -11.46 17.67
N ILE A 10 3.55 -12.16 17.86
CA ILE A 10 3.68 -13.60 17.53
C ILE A 10 2.73 -14.44 18.38
N GLU A 11 2.70 -14.22 19.70
CA GLU A 11 1.82 -14.92 20.64
C GLU A 11 0.33 -14.70 20.29
N GLN A 12 -0.02 -13.48 19.86
CA GLN A 12 -1.37 -13.13 19.44
C GLN A 12 -1.70 -13.53 17.99
N LYS A 13 -0.74 -14.14 17.26
CA LYS A 13 -0.90 -14.60 15.88
C LYS A 13 -1.32 -13.47 14.93
N PHE A 14 -0.62 -12.34 14.99
CA PHE A 14 -0.84 -11.25 14.05
C PHE A 14 -0.38 -11.66 12.65
N ASP A 15 -1.10 -11.20 11.63
CA ASP A 15 -0.74 -11.43 10.23
C ASP A 15 0.35 -10.48 9.77
N PHE A 16 0.35 -9.22 10.30
CA PHE A 16 1.29 -8.17 9.92
C PHE A 16 1.80 -7.38 11.12
N ILE A 17 3.03 -6.89 10.99
CA ILE A 17 3.61 -5.87 11.87
C ILE A 17 3.92 -4.64 11.04
N ALA A 18 3.37 -3.48 11.42
CA ALA A 18 3.69 -2.20 10.84
C ALA A 18 4.83 -1.53 11.62
N ALA A 19 6.02 -1.49 11.02
CA ALA A 19 7.21 -0.91 11.63
C ALA A 19 7.24 0.60 11.41
N SER A 20 7.17 1.38 12.51
CA SER A 20 7.23 2.85 12.45
C SER A 20 8.66 3.36 12.32
N PHE A 21 8.80 4.53 11.69
CA PHE A 21 10.07 5.26 11.54
C PHE A 21 11.21 4.44 10.95
N VAL A 22 10.89 3.63 9.94
CA VAL A 22 11.90 2.86 9.21
C VAL A 22 12.81 3.81 8.45
N ARG A 23 14.12 3.64 8.64
CA ARG A 23 15.16 4.47 8.02
C ARG A 23 16.01 3.71 7.04
N SER A 24 16.14 2.41 7.23
CA SER A 24 16.97 1.55 6.38
C SER A 24 16.45 0.11 6.33
N ALA A 25 16.94 -0.65 5.36
CA ALA A 25 16.63 -2.07 5.22
C ALA A 25 17.13 -2.92 6.40
N GLU A 26 18.17 -2.48 7.12
CA GLU A 26 18.73 -3.17 8.28
C GLU A 26 17.69 -3.32 9.39
N VAL A 27 16.91 -2.26 9.66
CA VAL A 27 15.81 -2.30 10.65
C VAL A 27 14.80 -3.40 10.31
N ILE A 28 14.45 -3.54 9.04
CA ILE A 28 13.52 -4.58 8.58
C ILE A 28 14.14 -5.97 8.72
N ARG A 29 15.42 -6.13 8.38
CA ARG A 29 16.14 -7.41 8.53
C ARG A 29 16.25 -7.82 9.99
N GLU A 30 16.48 -6.88 10.91
CA GLU A 30 16.49 -7.15 12.35
C GLU A 30 15.14 -7.63 12.86
N ILE A 31 14.03 -6.97 12.44
CA ILE A 31 12.66 -7.39 12.77
C ILE A 31 12.40 -8.79 12.20
N ARG A 32 12.76 -9.04 10.93
CA ARG A 32 12.59 -10.34 10.28
C ARG A 32 13.36 -11.44 11.02
N LYS A 33 14.58 -11.14 11.44
CA LYS A 33 15.38 -12.08 12.25
C LYS A 33 14.69 -12.42 13.56
N LEU A 34 14.22 -11.39 14.28
CA LEU A 34 13.51 -11.59 15.55
C LEU A 34 12.23 -12.44 15.37
N LEU A 35 11.46 -12.19 14.30
CA LEU A 35 10.29 -12.98 13.96
C LEU A 35 10.66 -14.45 13.70
N ASN A 36 11.70 -14.69 12.90
CA ASN A 36 12.14 -16.04 12.56
C ASN A 36 12.62 -16.80 13.79
N ASP A 37 13.38 -16.16 14.66
CA ASP A 37 13.94 -16.75 15.88
C ASP A 37 12.87 -17.11 16.92
N ASN A 38 11.67 -16.49 16.84
CA ASN A 38 10.56 -16.69 17.78
C ASN A 38 9.31 -17.35 17.15
N GLY A 39 9.42 -17.94 15.96
CA GLY A 39 8.33 -18.70 15.34
C GLY A 39 7.30 -17.86 14.56
N GLY A 40 7.57 -16.58 14.32
CA GLY A 40 6.72 -15.66 13.55
C GLY A 40 7.14 -15.47 12.09
N LYS A 41 7.73 -16.48 11.46
CA LYS A 41 8.29 -16.40 10.09
C LYS A 41 7.25 -15.97 9.03
N ASP A 42 5.98 -16.31 9.25
CA ASP A 42 4.89 -16.04 8.30
C ASP A 42 4.23 -14.68 8.51
N ILE A 43 4.67 -13.91 9.53
CA ILE A 43 4.16 -12.56 9.79
C ILE A 43 4.79 -11.58 8.81
N GLY A 44 3.95 -10.85 8.06
CA GLY A 44 4.39 -9.83 7.12
C GLY A 44 4.89 -8.56 7.83
N ILE A 45 5.89 -7.90 7.25
CA ILE A 45 6.42 -6.63 7.75
C ILE A 45 6.05 -5.52 6.78
N ILE A 46 5.27 -4.55 7.26
CA ILE A 46 4.94 -3.31 6.55
C ILE A 46 5.87 -2.21 7.06
N ALA A 47 6.75 -1.70 6.20
CA ALA A 47 7.63 -0.59 6.54
C ALA A 47 6.89 0.74 6.39
N LYS A 48 6.82 1.53 7.46
CA LYS A 48 6.23 2.87 7.42
C LYS A 48 7.29 3.91 7.10
N ILE A 49 7.07 4.62 5.98
CA ILE A 49 7.95 5.71 5.53
C ILE A 49 7.42 7.02 6.09
N GLU A 50 8.15 7.54 7.07
CA GLU A 50 7.74 8.65 7.93
C GLU A 50 8.82 9.74 8.04
N ASN A 51 9.97 9.58 7.39
CA ASN A 51 11.12 10.47 7.49
C ASN A 51 11.93 10.54 6.19
N ALA A 52 12.78 11.56 6.08
CA ALA A 52 13.60 11.82 4.89
C ALA A 52 14.58 10.66 4.60
N GLU A 53 15.23 10.10 5.62
CA GLU A 53 16.19 9.01 5.46
C GLU A 53 15.52 7.74 4.91
N GLY A 54 14.28 7.43 5.33
CA GLY A 54 13.49 6.35 4.77
C GLY A 54 13.12 6.56 3.30
N VAL A 55 12.90 7.82 2.89
CA VAL A 55 12.70 8.16 1.48
C VAL A 55 13.96 7.95 0.66
N GLU A 56 15.12 8.39 1.17
CA GLU A 56 16.42 8.19 0.50
C GLU A 56 16.77 6.72 0.32
N ASN A 57 16.43 5.88 1.30
CA ASN A 57 16.74 4.44 1.30
C ASN A 57 15.59 3.58 0.77
N ILE A 58 14.57 4.16 0.12
CA ILE A 58 13.30 3.49 -0.20
C ILE A 58 13.49 2.19 -1.00
N ASP A 59 14.41 2.15 -1.96
CA ASP A 59 14.62 0.98 -2.82
C ASP A 59 15.06 -0.24 -2.00
N SER A 60 16.03 -0.05 -1.10
CA SER A 60 16.50 -1.11 -0.21
C SER A 60 15.46 -1.55 0.84
N ILE A 61 14.61 -0.62 1.28
CA ILE A 61 13.51 -0.88 2.21
C ILE A 61 12.42 -1.70 1.53
N ILE A 62 12.06 -1.37 0.28
CA ILE A 62 11.09 -2.13 -0.53
C ILE A 62 11.57 -3.58 -0.68
N GLU A 63 12.85 -3.79 -1.03
CA GLU A 63 13.41 -5.14 -1.20
C GLU A 63 13.40 -5.98 0.08
N ALA A 64 13.45 -5.35 1.25
CA ALA A 64 13.49 -6.02 2.54
C ALA A 64 12.12 -6.25 3.20
N SER A 65 11.07 -5.57 2.71
CA SER A 65 9.74 -5.51 3.32
C SER A 65 8.72 -6.36 2.55
N ASP A 66 7.63 -6.74 3.21
CA ASP A 66 6.49 -7.39 2.57
C ASP A 66 5.43 -6.37 2.11
N GLY A 67 5.52 -5.13 2.57
CA GLY A 67 4.68 -4.02 2.18
C GLY A 67 5.23 -2.68 2.67
N ILE A 68 4.77 -1.62 2.05
CA ILE A 68 5.15 -0.23 2.39
C ILE A 68 3.92 0.55 2.82
N MET A 69 4.08 1.46 3.77
CA MET A 69 3.05 2.45 4.10
C MET A 69 3.64 3.86 3.97
N VAL A 70 3.02 4.67 3.13
CA VAL A 70 3.32 6.11 3.03
C VAL A 70 2.53 6.82 4.12
N ALA A 71 3.17 7.11 5.26
CA ALA A 71 2.55 7.74 6.42
C ALA A 71 2.73 9.26 6.34
N ARG A 72 1.84 9.91 5.57
CA ARG A 72 1.97 11.31 5.13
C ARG A 72 1.98 12.33 6.26
N GLY A 73 1.30 12.03 7.38
CA GLY A 73 1.24 12.93 8.53
C GLY A 73 2.61 13.18 9.14
N ASP A 74 3.31 12.09 9.51
CA ASP A 74 4.65 12.18 10.12
C ASP A 74 5.67 12.61 9.07
N LEU A 75 5.58 12.10 7.84
CA LEU A 75 6.45 12.49 6.74
C LEU A 75 6.41 14.00 6.48
N GLY A 76 5.21 14.61 6.53
CA GLY A 76 5.03 16.05 6.31
C GLY A 76 5.55 16.94 7.45
N VAL A 77 5.95 16.35 8.59
CA VAL A 77 6.68 17.06 9.66
C VAL A 77 8.19 17.10 9.35
N GLU A 78 8.72 16.02 8.77
CA GLU A 78 10.16 15.85 8.49
C GLU A 78 10.59 16.53 7.18
N ILE A 79 9.69 16.59 6.19
CA ILE A 79 9.96 17.17 4.86
C ILE A 79 8.96 18.28 4.54
N PRO A 80 9.29 19.23 3.64
CA PRO A 80 8.34 20.23 3.21
C PRO A 80 7.05 19.62 2.67
N ALA A 81 5.90 20.09 3.16
CA ALA A 81 4.59 19.57 2.79
C ALA A 81 4.33 19.58 1.26
N SER A 82 4.93 20.54 0.54
CA SER A 82 4.86 20.62 -0.93
C SER A 82 5.54 19.47 -1.65
N GLN A 83 6.44 18.73 -1.00
CA GLN A 83 7.15 17.58 -1.57
C GLN A 83 6.41 16.26 -1.33
N VAL A 84 5.56 16.19 -0.31
CA VAL A 84 4.86 14.95 0.08
C VAL A 84 4.10 14.30 -1.10
N PRO A 85 3.33 15.05 -1.94
CA PRO A 85 2.63 14.44 -3.06
C PRO A 85 3.57 13.81 -4.12
N HIS A 86 4.73 14.41 -4.36
CA HIS A 86 5.72 13.88 -5.30
C HIS A 86 6.36 12.61 -4.76
N ILE A 87 6.75 12.62 -3.48
CA ILE A 87 7.34 11.46 -2.79
C ILE A 87 6.33 10.31 -2.73
N GLN A 88 5.06 10.58 -2.42
CA GLN A 88 3.99 9.59 -2.46
C GLN A 88 3.93 8.88 -3.82
N LYS A 89 3.86 9.66 -4.91
CA LYS A 89 3.81 9.12 -6.27
C LYS A 89 5.05 8.28 -6.60
N GLU A 90 6.22 8.74 -6.21
CA GLU A 90 7.47 8.02 -6.44
C GLU A 90 7.51 6.70 -5.68
N ILE A 91 7.16 6.70 -4.39
CA ILE A 91 7.11 5.47 -3.58
C ILE A 91 6.11 4.48 -4.16
N ILE A 92 4.88 4.92 -4.48
CA ILE A 92 3.85 4.05 -5.06
C ILE A 92 4.35 3.44 -6.38
N ARG A 93 4.94 4.25 -7.27
CA ARG A 93 5.50 3.77 -8.53
C ARG A 93 6.57 2.68 -8.30
N LYS A 94 7.53 2.94 -7.41
CA LYS A 94 8.58 1.98 -7.07
C LYS A 94 8.02 0.69 -6.47
N CYS A 95 7.05 0.78 -5.57
CA CYS A 95 6.37 -0.38 -5.01
C CYS A 95 5.69 -1.22 -6.09
N ASN A 96 4.98 -0.57 -7.01
CA ASN A 96 4.32 -1.25 -8.12
C ASN A 96 5.31 -1.95 -9.06
N GLU A 97 6.47 -1.35 -9.32
CA GLU A 97 7.55 -1.95 -10.11
C GLU A 97 8.14 -3.20 -9.43
N HIS A 98 8.19 -3.22 -8.10
CA HIS A 98 8.70 -4.34 -7.30
C HIS A 98 7.63 -5.34 -6.86
N TYR A 99 6.38 -5.15 -7.28
CA TYR A 99 5.23 -5.97 -6.83
C TYR A 99 5.09 -6.01 -5.30
N THR A 100 5.44 -4.92 -4.63
CA THR A 100 5.33 -4.76 -3.18
C THR A 100 4.07 -3.96 -2.87
N PRO A 101 3.13 -4.50 -2.08
CA PRO A 101 1.92 -3.78 -1.70
C PRO A 101 2.22 -2.45 -1.02
N VAL A 102 1.48 -1.40 -1.39
CA VAL A 102 1.64 -0.07 -0.82
C VAL A 102 0.33 0.48 -0.26
N ILE A 103 0.40 1.03 0.94
CA ILE A 103 -0.72 1.66 1.65
C ILE A 103 -0.48 3.16 1.71
N THR A 104 -1.44 3.96 1.25
CA THR A 104 -1.45 5.42 1.49
C THR A 104 -2.26 5.74 2.72
N ALA A 105 -1.62 6.39 3.70
CA ALA A 105 -2.16 6.57 5.04
C ALA A 105 -2.08 8.01 5.52
N THR A 106 -2.93 8.32 6.50
CA THR A 106 -3.04 9.58 7.26
C THR A 106 -3.60 10.77 6.49
N GLN A 107 -4.42 11.53 7.16
CA GLN A 107 -5.05 12.76 6.63
C GLN A 107 -5.81 12.54 5.31
N MET A 108 -6.47 11.39 5.15
CA MET A 108 -7.24 11.08 3.95
C MET A 108 -8.58 11.82 3.94
N LEU A 109 -9.34 11.73 5.05
CA LEU A 109 -10.62 12.40 5.26
C LEU A 109 -10.64 13.09 6.63
N ASP A 110 -9.56 13.78 6.99
CA ASP A 110 -9.30 14.33 8.34
C ASP A 110 -10.45 15.21 8.85
N SER A 111 -11.08 15.99 7.99
CA SER A 111 -12.24 16.83 8.38
C SER A 111 -13.41 16.01 8.91
N MET A 112 -13.53 14.74 8.52
CA MET A 112 -14.58 13.83 8.97
C MET A 112 -14.39 13.34 10.43
N ILE A 113 -13.26 13.63 11.05
CA ILE A 113 -13.14 13.51 12.51
C ILE A 113 -14.23 14.34 13.21
N ARG A 114 -14.58 15.51 12.65
CA ARG A 114 -15.47 16.49 13.26
C ARG A 114 -16.75 16.77 12.45
N ASN A 115 -16.72 16.56 11.16
CA ASN A 115 -17.80 16.87 10.22
C ASN A 115 -18.37 15.61 9.57
N PRO A 116 -19.68 15.57 9.25
CA PRO A 116 -20.29 14.39 8.63
C PRO A 116 -19.95 14.26 7.12
N ARG A 117 -19.24 15.22 6.55
CA ARG A 117 -18.86 15.23 5.13
C ARG A 117 -17.43 15.73 4.98
N PRO A 118 -16.66 15.16 4.05
CA PRO A 118 -15.31 15.61 3.74
C PRO A 118 -15.32 16.91 2.92
N THR A 119 -14.18 17.53 2.84
CA THR A 119 -13.93 18.60 1.87
C THR A 119 -13.73 18.02 0.46
N ARG A 120 -13.91 18.85 -0.58
CA ARG A 120 -13.62 18.44 -1.95
C ARG A 120 -12.14 18.12 -2.17
N ALA A 121 -11.24 18.78 -1.45
CA ALA A 121 -9.81 18.53 -1.51
C ALA A 121 -9.48 17.12 -0.99
N GLU A 122 -10.10 16.69 0.11
CA GLU A 122 -9.91 15.34 0.66
C GLU A 122 -10.47 14.26 -0.26
N VAL A 123 -11.63 14.48 -0.86
CA VAL A 123 -12.17 13.54 -1.87
C VAL A 123 -11.22 13.42 -3.06
N ALA A 124 -10.66 14.54 -3.54
CA ALA A 124 -9.68 14.53 -4.61
C ALA A 124 -8.37 13.85 -4.20
N ASP A 125 -7.94 14.00 -2.95
CA ASP A 125 -6.73 13.38 -2.42
C ASP A 125 -6.85 11.85 -2.36
N VAL A 126 -7.97 11.34 -1.85
CA VAL A 126 -8.27 9.90 -1.84
C VAL A 126 -8.30 9.35 -3.27
N ALA A 127 -9.01 10.00 -4.19
CA ALA A 127 -9.07 9.59 -5.58
C ALA A 127 -7.69 9.62 -6.24
N ASN A 128 -6.85 10.65 -5.97
CA ASN A 128 -5.50 10.73 -6.51
C ASN A 128 -4.59 9.61 -6.01
N ALA A 129 -4.68 9.22 -4.73
CA ALA A 129 -3.93 8.08 -4.22
C ALA A 129 -4.26 6.78 -4.99
N ILE A 130 -5.54 6.60 -5.35
CA ILE A 130 -5.99 5.46 -6.16
C ILE A 130 -5.47 5.57 -7.59
N TYR A 131 -5.55 6.76 -8.22
CA TYR A 131 -4.96 7.01 -9.55
C TYR A 131 -3.45 6.83 -9.57
N ASP A 132 -2.76 7.09 -8.46
CA ASP A 132 -1.32 6.84 -8.33
C ASP A 132 -0.98 5.34 -8.31
N GLY A 133 -1.97 4.48 -8.04
CA GLY A 133 -1.82 3.02 -8.03
C GLY A 133 -1.53 2.44 -6.65
N THR A 134 -1.98 3.09 -5.57
CA THR A 134 -1.91 2.50 -4.22
C THR A 134 -2.77 1.22 -4.14
N ASP A 135 -2.30 0.21 -3.42
CA ASP A 135 -3.07 -1.05 -3.22
C ASP A 135 -4.10 -0.92 -2.10
N ALA A 136 -3.87 -0.04 -1.15
CA ALA A 136 -4.80 0.23 -0.06
C ALA A 136 -4.74 1.70 0.39
N ILE A 137 -5.85 2.16 0.95
CA ILE A 137 -6.00 3.47 1.59
C ILE A 137 -6.43 3.27 3.04
N MET A 138 -5.90 4.07 3.96
CA MET A 138 -6.12 3.88 5.39
C MET A 138 -6.69 5.12 6.06
N LEU A 139 -7.77 4.93 6.82
CA LEU A 139 -8.27 5.90 7.79
C LEU A 139 -7.55 5.71 9.14
N SER A 140 -7.31 6.78 9.85
CA SER A 140 -6.65 6.79 11.16
C SER A 140 -7.58 7.41 12.22
N GLY A 141 -7.40 8.68 12.54
CA GLY A 141 -8.21 9.41 13.50
C GLY A 141 -9.69 9.47 13.15
N GLU A 142 -10.02 9.42 11.88
CA GLU A 142 -11.39 9.46 11.34
C GLU A 142 -12.25 8.33 11.90
N THR A 143 -11.66 7.13 12.04
CA THR A 143 -12.34 5.94 12.57
C THR A 143 -12.00 5.66 14.02
N ALA A 144 -10.78 5.98 14.48
CA ALA A 144 -10.32 5.66 15.84
C ALA A 144 -10.89 6.61 16.91
N ALA A 145 -11.08 7.90 16.59
CA ALA A 145 -11.50 8.93 17.53
C ALA A 145 -12.50 9.93 16.95
N GLY A 146 -12.89 9.75 15.68
CA GLY A 146 -13.83 10.64 14.98
C GLY A 146 -15.26 10.52 15.48
N LYS A 147 -16.06 11.55 15.22
CA LYS A 147 -17.51 11.56 15.51
C LYS A 147 -18.31 10.76 14.49
N TYR A 148 -17.77 10.53 13.30
CA TYR A 148 -18.47 9.94 12.17
C TYR A 148 -17.69 8.75 11.56
N PRO A 149 -17.28 7.74 12.37
CA PRO A 149 -16.37 6.68 11.91
C PRO A 149 -16.95 5.82 10.78
N VAL A 150 -18.22 5.50 10.86
CA VAL A 150 -18.92 4.69 9.84
C VAL A 150 -19.11 5.47 8.55
N ASP A 151 -19.47 6.76 8.66
CA ASP A 151 -19.66 7.63 7.48
C ASP A 151 -18.31 7.91 6.78
N ALA A 152 -17.22 8.05 7.53
CA ALA A 152 -15.89 8.20 6.98
C ALA A 152 -15.47 6.95 6.18
N LEU A 153 -15.70 5.76 6.72
CA LEU A 153 -15.43 4.51 6.01
C LEU A 153 -16.29 4.36 4.75
N LYS A 154 -17.59 4.62 4.83
CA LYS A 154 -18.49 4.60 3.67
C LYS A 154 -18.04 5.58 2.59
N MET A 155 -17.72 6.81 2.98
CA MET A 155 -17.25 7.84 2.05
C MET A 155 -15.96 7.41 1.35
N MET A 156 -15.01 6.83 2.08
CA MET A 156 -13.77 6.31 1.50
C MET A 156 -14.04 5.18 0.50
N ALA A 157 -14.94 4.26 0.84
CA ALA A 157 -15.36 3.18 -0.05
C ALA A 157 -16.05 3.72 -1.31
N ASP A 158 -16.99 4.66 -1.15
CA ASP A 158 -17.70 5.30 -2.27
C ASP A 158 -16.71 5.98 -3.24
N ILE A 159 -15.70 6.69 -2.70
CA ILE A 159 -14.67 7.33 -3.54
C ILE A 159 -13.87 6.27 -4.31
N ALA A 160 -13.50 5.18 -3.64
CA ALA A 160 -12.75 4.10 -4.28
C ALA A 160 -13.57 3.44 -5.40
N GLU A 161 -14.81 3.04 -5.12
CA GLU A 161 -15.71 2.41 -6.09
C GLU A 161 -15.99 3.31 -7.30
N MET A 162 -16.10 4.62 -7.08
CA MET A 162 -16.30 5.59 -8.17
C MET A 162 -15.03 5.87 -8.96
N THR A 163 -13.83 5.70 -8.37
CA THR A 163 -12.56 6.03 -9.01
C THR A 163 -12.01 4.84 -9.81
N GLU A 164 -12.09 3.63 -9.28
CA GLU A 164 -11.52 2.42 -9.90
C GLU A 164 -11.94 2.16 -11.35
N PRO A 165 -13.21 2.36 -11.77
CA PRO A 165 -13.61 2.20 -13.16
C PRO A 165 -12.93 3.16 -14.14
N HIS A 166 -12.37 4.25 -13.64
CA HIS A 166 -11.68 5.27 -14.44
C HIS A 166 -10.16 5.09 -14.49
N LEU A 167 -9.62 4.04 -13.86
CA LEU A 167 -8.21 3.73 -13.94
C LEU A 167 -7.80 3.29 -15.35
N ASP A 168 -6.74 3.88 -15.90
CA ASP A 168 -6.14 3.38 -17.14
C ASP A 168 -5.16 2.24 -16.84
N TYR A 169 -5.70 1.04 -16.70
CA TYR A 169 -4.91 -0.17 -16.47
C TYR A 169 -3.87 -0.46 -17.57
N LYS A 170 -3.97 0.15 -18.76
CA LYS A 170 -2.95 0.00 -19.80
C LYS A 170 -1.65 0.66 -19.39
N VAL A 171 -1.74 1.85 -18.80
CA VAL A 171 -0.57 2.58 -18.30
C VAL A 171 0.13 1.77 -17.21
N PHE A 172 -0.61 1.20 -16.26
CA PHE A 172 -0.03 0.35 -15.22
C PHE A 172 0.67 -0.91 -15.76
N ILE A 173 0.12 -1.51 -16.83
CA ILE A 173 0.71 -2.71 -17.45
C ILE A 173 1.94 -2.37 -18.28
N GLU A 174 1.92 -1.24 -18.99
CA GLU A 174 3.03 -0.82 -19.86
C GLU A 174 4.26 -0.37 -19.08
N HIS A 175 4.07 0.23 -17.89
CA HIS A 175 5.17 0.65 -17.01
C HIS A 175 5.77 -0.49 -16.18
N ARG A 176 5.15 -1.65 -16.15
CA ARG A 176 5.75 -2.86 -15.57
C ARG A 176 6.78 -3.41 -16.53
N SER A 177 8.01 -2.89 -16.44
CA SER A 177 9.12 -3.39 -17.22
C SER A 177 9.46 -4.82 -16.82
N MET A 178 9.73 -5.66 -17.81
CA MET A 178 10.25 -7.02 -17.66
C MET A 178 11.73 -6.92 -17.24
N ASP A 179 11.98 -6.48 -16.03
CA ASP A 179 13.31 -6.45 -15.45
C ASP A 179 13.57 -7.84 -14.83
N GLY A 180 14.28 -8.69 -15.51
CA GLY A 180 14.72 -10.09 -15.25
C GLY A 180 14.58 -10.74 -13.85
N ARG A 181 13.87 -10.09 -12.91
CA ARG A 181 13.52 -10.57 -11.57
C ARG A 181 12.09 -11.13 -11.51
N GLU A 182 11.40 -11.24 -12.64
CA GLU A 182 10.02 -11.69 -12.66
C GLU A 182 9.91 -13.14 -12.22
N LYS A 183 9.08 -13.36 -11.21
CA LYS A 183 8.58 -14.70 -10.89
C LYS A 183 7.75 -15.18 -12.09
N ILE A 184 7.80 -16.47 -12.41
CA ILE A 184 7.01 -17.10 -13.47
C ILE A 184 5.52 -16.71 -13.35
N SER A 185 5.01 -16.62 -12.10
CA SER A 185 3.64 -16.18 -11.81
C SER A 185 3.32 -14.76 -12.31
N SER A 186 4.25 -13.82 -12.18
CA SER A 186 4.08 -12.43 -12.66
C SER A 186 4.05 -12.37 -14.18
N ALA A 187 4.94 -13.11 -14.85
CA ALA A 187 4.97 -13.20 -16.31
C ALA A 187 3.67 -13.81 -16.87
N VAL A 188 3.17 -14.88 -16.23
CA VAL A 188 1.89 -15.52 -16.60
C VAL A 188 0.72 -14.56 -16.36
N ALA A 189 0.66 -13.87 -15.21
CA ALA A 189 -0.38 -12.90 -14.90
C ALA A 189 -0.40 -11.76 -15.95
N LEU A 190 0.77 -11.20 -16.28
CA LEU A 190 0.89 -10.15 -17.29
C LEU A 190 0.44 -10.62 -18.69
N ALA A 191 0.86 -11.83 -19.10
CA ALA A 191 0.43 -12.42 -20.35
C ALA A 191 -1.09 -12.63 -20.38
N THR A 192 -1.67 -13.11 -19.27
CA THR A 192 -3.12 -13.32 -19.12
C THR A 192 -3.89 -12.02 -19.30
N VAL A 193 -3.47 -10.96 -18.60
CA VAL A 193 -4.13 -9.64 -18.69
C VAL A 193 -4.01 -9.03 -20.08
N ARG A 194 -2.83 -9.14 -20.73
CA ARG A 194 -2.64 -8.68 -22.12
C ARG A 194 -3.52 -9.45 -23.09
N THR A 195 -3.66 -10.76 -22.92
CA THR A 195 -4.52 -11.61 -23.75
C THR A 195 -6.00 -11.30 -23.52
N ALA A 196 -6.43 -11.13 -22.25
CA ALA A 196 -7.81 -10.80 -21.90
C ALA A 196 -8.29 -9.47 -22.50
N LYS A 197 -7.39 -8.52 -22.73
CA LYS A 197 -7.69 -7.23 -23.39
C LYS A 197 -7.90 -7.36 -24.90
N ASN A 198 -7.56 -8.49 -25.51
CA ASN A 198 -7.80 -8.71 -26.93
C ASN A 198 -9.30 -9.01 -27.17
N PRO A 199 -10.01 -8.32 -28.09
CA PRO A 199 -11.44 -8.55 -28.34
C PRO A 199 -11.81 -9.99 -28.65
N VAL A 200 -10.87 -10.80 -29.14
CA VAL A 200 -11.09 -12.23 -29.47
C VAL A 200 -11.05 -13.13 -28.22
N SER A 201 -10.54 -12.64 -27.08
CA SER A 201 -10.31 -13.48 -25.88
C SER A 201 -11.58 -13.83 -25.11
N TYR A 202 -12.66 -13.06 -25.24
CA TYR A 202 -13.93 -13.32 -24.54
C TYR A 202 -14.61 -14.64 -24.94
N THR A 203 -14.24 -15.23 -26.06
CA THR A 203 -14.81 -16.51 -26.49
C THR A 203 -14.12 -17.74 -25.89
N HIS A 204 -12.97 -17.61 -25.24
CA HIS A 204 -12.16 -18.74 -24.79
C HIS A 204 -11.63 -18.68 -23.35
N LEU A 205 -11.89 -17.63 -22.58
CA LEU A 205 -11.38 -17.44 -21.20
C LEU A 205 -12.46 -17.57 -20.13
N THR A 206 -13.51 -18.37 -20.34
CA THR A 206 -14.33 -18.83 -19.23
C THR A 206 -13.59 -19.94 -18.49
N LEU A 207 -12.71 -19.58 -17.59
CA LEU A 207 -12.18 -20.51 -16.61
C LEU A 207 -13.34 -20.92 -15.68
N PRO A 208 -13.52 -22.22 -15.38
CA PRO A 208 -14.50 -22.65 -14.39
C PRO A 208 -14.17 -21.97 -13.07
N THR A 209 -15.16 -21.35 -12.46
CA THR A 209 -15.06 -20.61 -11.17
C THR A 209 -14.66 -21.49 -9.98
N ASN A 210 -14.28 -22.74 -10.19
CA ASN A 210 -13.90 -23.71 -9.17
C ASN A 210 -12.41 -24.10 -9.18
N SER A 211 -11.57 -23.43 -9.93
CA SER A 211 -10.13 -23.60 -9.78
C SER A 211 -9.66 -22.80 -8.56
N LEU A 212 -9.71 -23.43 -7.41
CA LEU A 212 -8.93 -23.01 -6.24
C LEU A 212 -7.45 -23.04 -6.63
N VAL A 213 -6.81 -21.89 -6.58
CA VAL A 213 -5.37 -21.76 -6.53
C VAL A 213 -4.99 -21.51 -5.09
#